data_b989facb1b06eee6fa88f1ff294f0de2
#
_entry.id   b989facb1b06eee6fa88f1ff294f0de2
#
_cell.length_a   1.000
_cell.length_b   1.000
_cell.length_c   1.000
_cell.angle_alpha   90.00
_cell.angle_beta   90.00
_cell.angle_gamma   90.00
#
_symmetry.space_group_name_H-M   'P 1'
#
loop_
_entity.id
_entity.type
_entity.pdbx_description
1 polymer ?
#
loop_
_entity_poly.entity_id
_entity_poly.type
_entity_poly.pdbx_seq_one_letter_code
_entity_poly.pdbx_strand_id
1 'polypeptide(L)'
;TGGIEPESRDKLLVSMREQAQIAIDTADVIIFLTDVRTGVMDADDRVADMLRRAKKPVVLAVNKVDSFAKFENDIYEFYNLACGDPVPVSAASRLGIGDLLEAVEAHFPPVDEGEEEEDERPKVALIGKPNVGKSSIINRLLGENRVIVSDIAGTTRDAIDTVVVHDGQEYVFIDTAGIRRKSKIHEDIERYSIIRSVTAVERADVVLLVIDASEGVTEQDAKIAGVAHEKGKGILVVVNKWDLVEKDGKTMKEFTEKIQGTLSFMNYAEFLFVSAATGQRMNKLFELIDMIRSSQTLRIRTGVLNEIITEATVLKQPPSDKGHRLKIFYASQVAVKPPTFVFFVNSKELMHFSYQRYLENRIREAFGFRGTML
;
A
#
# COMPACT_ATOMS: atom_id res chain seq x y z
N THR A 1 -12.72 6.29 -10.65
CA THR A 1 -13.80 7.17 -10.18
C THR A 1 -14.99 7.05 -11.14
N GLY A 2 -16.22 6.85 -10.62
CA GLY A 2 -17.45 6.90 -11.42
C GLY A 2 -17.75 8.33 -11.86
N GLY A 3 -18.81 8.53 -12.70
CA GLY A 3 -19.20 9.85 -13.19
C GLY A 3 -19.39 10.87 -12.07
N ILE A 4 -18.96 12.12 -12.31
CA ILE A 4 -19.02 13.21 -11.33
C ILE A 4 -20.20 14.10 -11.67
N GLU A 5 -21.16 14.28 -10.73
CA GLU A 5 -22.20 15.29 -10.81
C GLU A 5 -21.98 16.38 -9.75
N PRO A 6 -21.43 17.55 -10.12
CA PRO A 6 -20.96 18.57 -9.16
C PRO A 6 -22.03 19.21 -8.28
N GLU A 7 -23.30 19.18 -8.66
CA GLU A 7 -24.38 19.92 -7.98
C GLU A 7 -25.46 19.05 -7.33
N SER A 8 -25.33 17.73 -7.36
CA SER A 8 -26.34 16.85 -6.76
C SER A 8 -26.34 16.92 -5.23
N ARG A 9 -27.56 16.93 -4.64
CA ARG A 9 -27.78 16.81 -3.19
C ARG A 9 -27.97 15.36 -2.73
N ASP A 10 -27.89 14.40 -3.64
CA ASP A 10 -27.96 12.98 -3.29
C ASP A 10 -26.69 12.58 -2.53
N LYS A 11 -26.87 11.93 -1.40
CA LYS A 11 -25.74 11.49 -0.52
C LYS A 11 -24.75 10.62 -1.24
N LEU A 12 -25.17 9.81 -2.21
CA LEU A 12 -24.28 8.96 -3.01
C LEU A 12 -23.40 9.81 -3.95
N LEU A 13 -24.00 10.80 -4.62
CA LEU A 13 -23.31 11.66 -5.57
C LEU A 13 -22.40 12.67 -4.87
N VAL A 14 -22.76 13.12 -3.68
CA VAL A 14 -21.88 13.92 -2.80
C VAL A 14 -20.64 13.11 -2.42
N SER A 15 -20.81 11.83 -2.03
CA SER A 15 -19.69 10.97 -1.72
C SER A 15 -18.77 10.68 -2.91
N MET A 16 -19.35 10.54 -4.13
CA MET A 16 -18.57 10.38 -5.36
C MET A 16 -17.77 11.63 -5.70
N ARG A 17 -18.37 12.82 -5.52
CA ARG A 17 -17.66 14.11 -5.70
C ARG A 17 -16.49 14.27 -4.73
N GLU A 18 -16.67 13.94 -3.45
CA GLU A 18 -15.59 13.97 -2.47
C GLU A 18 -14.45 13.02 -2.83
N GLN A 19 -14.76 11.80 -3.30
CA GLN A 19 -13.76 10.85 -3.78
C GLN A 19 -13.00 11.37 -5.01
N ALA A 20 -13.72 12.02 -5.94
CA ALA A 20 -13.10 12.64 -7.10
C ALA A 20 -12.20 13.82 -6.72
N GLN A 21 -12.62 14.66 -5.76
CA GLN A 21 -11.79 15.76 -5.25
C GLN A 21 -10.50 15.22 -4.62
N ILE A 22 -10.59 14.16 -3.84
CA ILE A 22 -9.41 13.52 -3.24
C ILE A 22 -8.47 12.98 -4.34
N ALA A 23 -9.02 12.32 -5.36
CA ALA A 23 -8.23 11.83 -6.49
C ALA A 23 -7.53 12.97 -7.24
N ILE A 24 -8.22 14.11 -7.45
CA ILE A 24 -7.65 15.32 -8.05
C ILE A 24 -6.51 15.87 -7.18
N ASP A 25 -6.72 15.96 -5.87
CA ASP A 25 -5.73 16.54 -4.95
C ASP A 25 -4.48 15.67 -4.81
N THR A 26 -4.61 14.36 -4.96
CA THR A 26 -3.50 13.40 -4.80
C THR A 26 -2.80 13.01 -6.10
N ALA A 27 -3.42 13.21 -7.26
CA ALA A 27 -2.83 12.84 -8.54
C ALA A 27 -1.69 13.79 -8.95
N ASP A 28 -0.66 13.27 -9.60
CA ASP A 28 0.39 14.06 -10.25
C ASP A 28 -0.03 14.47 -11.65
N VAL A 29 -0.72 13.59 -12.38
CA VAL A 29 -1.34 13.83 -13.70
C VAL A 29 -2.78 13.31 -13.67
N ILE A 30 -3.71 14.04 -14.28
CA ILE A 30 -5.12 13.68 -14.31
C ILE A 30 -5.52 13.32 -15.74
N ILE A 31 -6.11 12.15 -15.93
CA ILE A 31 -6.77 11.80 -17.18
C ILE A 31 -8.26 12.17 -17.05
N PHE A 32 -8.70 13.14 -17.84
CA PHE A 32 -10.10 13.52 -17.95
C PHE A 32 -10.75 12.74 -19.08
N LEU A 33 -11.62 11.79 -18.76
CA LEU A 33 -12.22 10.87 -19.73
C LEU A 33 -13.63 11.33 -20.10
N THR A 34 -13.86 11.56 -21.40
CA THR A 34 -15.14 11.94 -22.00
C THR A 34 -15.61 10.93 -23.05
N ASP A 35 -16.83 11.05 -23.53
CA ASP A 35 -17.44 10.13 -24.51
C ASP A 35 -17.79 10.86 -25.81
N VAL A 36 -17.15 10.51 -26.93
CA VAL A 36 -17.39 11.15 -28.24
C VAL A 36 -18.86 11.01 -28.72
N ARG A 37 -19.55 9.95 -28.30
CA ARG A 37 -20.92 9.69 -28.77
C ARG A 37 -21.97 10.58 -28.13
N THR A 38 -21.69 11.10 -26.93
CA THR A 38 -22.59 12.01 -26.21
C THR A 38 -22.27 13.49 -26.52
N GLY A 39 -21.10 13.75 -27.13
CA GLY A 39 -20.59 15.10 -27.24
C GLY A 39 -20.22 15.70 -25.90
N VAL A 40 -19.92 16.99 -25.87
CA VAL A 40 -19.64 17.73 -24.62
C VAL A 40 -20.95 17.98 -23.86
N MET A 41 -21.01 17.54 -22.62
CA MET A 41 -22.16 17.71 -21.74
C MET A 41 -21.89 18.80 -20.69
N ASP A 42 -22.95 19.43 -20.16
CA ASP A 42 -22.84 20.40 -19.04
C ASP A 42 -22.07 19.85 -17.84
N ALA A 43 -22.14 18.53 -17.62
CA ALA A 43 -21.38 17.87 -16.57
C ALA A 43 -19.88 17.90 -16.85
N ASP A 44 -19.47 17.73 -18.12
CA ASP A 44 -18.08 17.76 -18.53
C ASP A 44 -17.49 19.16 -18.36
N ASP A 45 -18.23 20.22 -18.70
CA ASP A 45 -17.83 21.62 -18.48
C ASP A 45 -17.56 21.89 -17.01
N ARG A 46 -18.45 21.43 -16.12
CA ARG A 46 -18.28 21.60 -14.67
C ARG A 46 -17.09 20.87 -14.11
N VAL A 47 -16.83 19.65 -14.61
CA VAL A 47 -15.62 18.88 -14.24
C VAL A 47 -14.38 19.59 -14.78
N ALA A 48 -14.40 20.07 -16.02
CA ALA A 48 -13.30 20.84 -16.61
C ALA A 48 -12.96 22.08 -15.76
N ASP A 49 -13.98 22.80 -15.28
CA ASP A 49 -13.79 23.92 -14.35
C ASP A 49 -13.11 23.53 -13.04
N MET A 50 -13.47 22.39 -12.46
CA MET A 50 -12.81 21.87 -11.26
C MET A 50 -11.34 21.52 -11.54
N LEU A 51 -11.06 20.86 -12.67
CA LEU A 51 -9.71 20.46 -13.04
C LEU A 51 -8.80 21.67 -13.31
N ARG A 52 -9.29 22.70 -14.01
CA ARG A 52 -8.56 23.95 -14.25
C ARG A 52 -8.19 24.67 -12.95
N ARG A 53 -9.07 24.64 -11.93
CA ARG A 53 -8.78 25.22 -10.60
C ARG A 53 -7.74 24.44 -9.81
N ALA A 54 -7.63 23.14 -10.03
CA ALA A 54 -6.67 22.29 -9.35
C ALA A 54 -5.20 22.56 -9.75
N LYS A 55 -4.96 23.27 -10.88
CA LYS A 55 -3.63 23.64 -11.40
C LYS A 55 -2.68 22.45 -11.57
N LYS A 56 -3.23 21.28 -11.83
CA LYS A 56 -2.48 20.05 -12.12
C LYS A 56 -2.48 19.75 -13.62
N PRO A 57 -1.49 19.02 -14.15
CA PRO A 57 -1.51 18.55 -15.52
C PRO A 57 -2.76 17.70 -15.79
N VAL A 58 -3.48 18.02 -16.88
CA VAL A 58 -4.66 17.29 -17.31
C VAL A 58 -4.46 16.79 -18.74
N VAL A 59 -4.70 15.53 -18.98
CA VAL A 59 -4.77 14.92 -20.31
C VAL A 59 -6.23 14.62 -20.62
N LEU A 60 -6.79 15.28 -21.63
CA LEU A 60 -8.16 15.09 -22.07
C LEU A 60 -8.26 13.89 -23.00
N ALA A 61 -8.88 12.81 -22.56
CA ALA A 61 -9.08 11.61 -23.35
C ALA A 61 -10.54 11.50 -23.83
N VAL A 62 -10.74 11.47 -25.13
CA VAL A 62 -12.06 11.32 -25.77
C VAL A 62 -12.26 9.85 -26.15
N ASN A 63 -13.09 9.13 -25.38
CA ASN A 63 -13.28 7.70 -25.52
C ASN A 63 -14.39 7.34 -26.52
N LYS A 64 -14.44 6.05 -26.88
CA LYS A 64 -15.35 5.43 -27.85
C LYS A 64 -15.15 5.88 -29.30
N VAL A 65 -13.96 6.39 -29.62
CA VAL A 65 -13.53 6.69 -31.00
C VAL A 65 -13.07 5.38 -31.66
N ASP A 66 -14.04 4.57 -32.09
CA ASP A 66 -13.75 3.29 -32.71
C ASP A 66 -13.19 3.43 -34.16
N SER A 67 -13.32 4.61 -34.76
CA SER A 67 -12.76 5.00 -36.06
C SER A 67 -12.49 6.50 -36.11
N PHE A 68 -11.23 6.89 -36.26
CA PHE A 68 -10.83 8.30 -36.34
C PHE A 68 -11.52 9.05 -37.45
N ALA A 69 -11.59 8.46 -38.67
CA ALA A 69 -12.21 9.10 -39.81
C ALA A 69 -13.72 9.41 -39.62
N LYS A 70 -14.40 8.64 -38.77
CA LYS A 70 -15.83 8.83 -38.51
C LYS A 70 -16.07 9.95 -37.50
N PHE A 71 -15.21 10.12 -36.53
CA PHE A 71 -15.42 11.03 -35.40
C PHE A 71 -14.47 12.25 -35.41
N GLU A 72 -13.76 12.47 -36.52
CA GLU A 72 -12.80 13.57 -36.64
C GLU A 72 -13.40 14.92 -36.30
N ASN A 73 -14.58 15.25 -36.83
CA ASN A 73 -15.26 16.51 -36.54
C ASN A 73 -15.81 16.59 -35.10
N ASP A 74 -16.26 15.46 -34.54
CA ASP A 74 -16.85 15.42 -33.20
C ASP A 74 -15.78 15.63 -32.13
N ILE A 75 -14.54 15.19 -32.37
CA ILE A 75 -13.41 15.38 -31.47
C ILE A 75 -13.07 16.86 -31.27
N TYR A 76 -13.23 17.69 -32.30
CA TYR A 76 -12.96 19.12 -32.23
C TYR A 76 -13.86 19.86 -31.22
N GLU A 77 -15.06 19.37 -30.94
CA GLU A 77 -15.96 19.95 -29.95
C GLU A 77 -15.32 19.96 -28.54
N PHE A 78 -14.49 18.98 -28.21
CA PHE A 78 -13.89 18.81 -26.91
C PHE A 78 -12.76 19.83 -26.59
N TYR A 79 -12.27 20.58 -27.61
CA TYR A 79 -11.40 21.72 -27.35
C TYR A 79 -12.07 22.83 -26.52
N ASN A 80 -13.41 22.90 -26.56
CA ASN A 80 -14.19 23.86 -25.76
C ASN A 80 -14.01 23.66 -24.24
N LEU A 81 -13.63 22.46 -23.80
CA LEU A 81 -13.34 22.17 -22.39
C LEU A 81 -12.05 22.84 -21.89
N ALA A 82 -11.19 23.33 -22.78
CA ALA A 82 -9.93 24.00 -22.45
C ALA A 82 -9.06 23.22 -21.44
N CYS A 83 -9.00 21.90 -21.60
CA CYS A 83 -8.18 20.99 -20.78
C CYS A 83 -7.01 20.38 -21.56
N GLY A 84 -6.49 21.08 -22.60
CA GLY A 84 -5.45 20.60 -23.50
C GLY A 84 -6.01 19.96 -24.79
N ASP A 85 -5.13 19.39 -25.61
CA ASP A 85 -5.49 18.73 -26.86
C ASP A 85 -6.26 17.42 -26.58
N PRO A 86 -7.42 17.20 -27.18
CA PRO A 86 -8.16 15.96 -27.01
C PRO A 86 -7.41 14.76 -27.60
N VAL A 87 -7.13 13.76 -26.81
CA VAL A 87 -6.52 12.49 -27.25
C VAL A 87 -7.64 11.49 -27.55
N PRO A 88 -7.87 11.14 -28.81
CA PRO A 88 -8.93 10.19 -29.18
C PRO A 88 -8.51 8.75 -28.84
N VAL A 89 -9.37 8.05 -28.11
CA VAL A 89 -9.12 6.67 -27.69
C VAL A 89 -10.36 5.79 -27.87
N SER A 90 -10.14 4.50 -27.99
CA SER A 90 -11.19 3.49 -27.85
C SER A 90 -10.72 2.41 -26.89
N ALA A 91 -11.21 2.45 -25.65
CA ALA A 91 -10.87 1.45 -24.65
C ALA A 91 -11.30 0.03 -25.07
N ALA A 92 -12.43 -0.10 -25.77
CA ALA A 92 -12.95 -1.38 -26.22
C ALA A 92 -12.07 -2.03 -27.30
N SER A 93 -11.60 -1.25 -28.30
CA SER A 93 -10.75 -1.73 -29.39
C SER A 93 -9.26 -1.47 -29.17
N ARG A 94 -8.88 -0.87 -28.04
CA ARG A 94 -7.48 -0.52 -27.68
C ARG A 94 -6.80 0.45 -28.64
N LEU A 95 -7.58 1.26 -29.37
CA LEU A 95 -7.07 2.28 -30.27
C LEU A 95 -6.68 3.54 -29.48
N GLY A 96 -5.58 4.22 -29.85
CA GLY A 96 -5.12 5.47 -29.26
C GLY A 96 -4.61 5.37 -27.82
N ILE A 97 -4.48 4.15 -27.26
CA ILE A 97 -3.98 3.98 -25.88
C ILE A 97 -2.50 4.34 -25.77
N GLY A 98 -1.69 4.06 -26.83
CA GLY A 98 -0.30 4.46 -26.89
C GLY A 98 -0.15 5.98 -26.81
N ASP A 99 -0.89 6.70 -27.65
CA ASP A 99 -0.88 8.17 -27.71
C ASP A 99 -1.34 8.79 -26.36
N LEU A 100 -2.32 8.17 -25.69
CA LEU A 100 -2.74 8.58 -24.35
C LEU A 100 -1.62 8.42 -23.32
N LEU A 101 -0.91 7.28 -23.36
CA LEU A 101 0.19 7.04 -22.42
C LEU A 101 1.36 7.98 -22.67
N GLU A 102 1.71 8.25 -23.93
CA GLU A 102 2.72 9.23 -24.30
C GLU A 102 2.34 10.65 -23.81
N ALA A 103 1.08 11.04 -23.99
CA ALA A 103 0.59 12.33 -23.51
C ALA A 103 0.65 12.44 -21.96
N VAL A 104 0.43 11.34 -21.23
CA VAL A 104 0.58 11.30 -19.77
C VAL A 104 2.06 11.37 -19.38
N GLU A 105 2.91 10.58 -20.05
CA GLU A 105 4.35 10.51 -19.78
C GLU A 105 5.06 11.88 -19.99
N ALA A 106 4.59 12.66 -20.98
CA ALA A 106 5.10 14.00 -21.23
C ALA A 106 4.95 14.99 -20.04
N HIS A 107 4.08 14.66 -19.09
CA HIS A 107 3.88 15.44 -17.87
C HIS A 107 4.68 14.92 -16.67
N PHE A 108 5.36 13.78 -16.79
CA PHE A 108 6.26 13.31 -15.74
C PHE A 108 7.53 14.18 -15.71
N PRO A 109 8.07 14.46 -14.53
CA PRO A 109 9.36 15.08 -14.44
C PRO A 109 10.39 14.22 -15.21
N PRO A 110 11.37 14.84 -15.88
CA PRO A 110 12.43 14.06 -16.50
C PRO A 110 13.01 13.14 -15.43
N VAL A 111 13.16 11.87 -15.76
CA VAL A 111 13.90 10.92 -14.92
C VAL A 111 15.31 11.47 -14.88
N ASP A 112 15.74 11.97 -13.72
CA ASP A 112 17.14 12.26 -13.49
C ASP A 112 17.85 10.90 -13.61
N GLU A 113 18.59 10.71 -14.71
CA GLU A 113 19.46 9.54 -14.90
C GLU A 113 20.71 9.58 -13.98
N GLY A 114 20.74 10.51 -13.02
CA GLY A 114 21.55 10.38 -11.85
C GLY A 114 21.08 9.16 -11.11
N GLU A 115 21.92 8.17 -10.93
CA GLU A 115 21.74 7.07 -10.01
C GLU A 115 21.09 7.65 -8.73
N GLU A 116 19.75 7.52 -8.58
CA GLU A 116 19.16 7.62 -7.26
C GLU A 116 19.84 6.49 -6.50
N GLU A 117 20.85 6.80 -5.70
CA GLU A 117 21.33 5.90 -4.67
C GLU A 117 20.07 5.47 -3.95
N GLU A 118 19.65 4.22 -4.19
CA GLU A 118 18.46 3.68 -3.53
C GLU A 118 18.64 3.97 -2.05
N ASP A 119 17.81 4.86 -1.52
CA ASP A 119 17.87 5.23 -0.11
C ASP A 119 17.68 3.95 0.71
N GLU A 120 18.80 3.33 1.07
CA GLU A 120 18.87 2.06 1.79
C GLU A 120 18.35 2.15 3.23
N ARG A 121 18.02 3.35 3.71
CA ARG A 121 17.48 3.52 5.05
C ARG A 121 16.13 2.83 5.18
N PRO A 122 15.85 2.15 6.30
CA PRO A 122 14.54 1.57 6.58
C PRO A 122 13.44 2.62 6.52
N LYS A 123 12.48 2.46 5.61
CA LYS A 123 11.30 3.32 5.50
C LYS A 123 10.14 2.70 6.27
N VAL A 124 9.62 3.43 7.24
CA VAL A 124 8.64 2.93 8.22
C VAL A 124 7.38 3.77 8.19
N ALA A 125 6.21 3.15 7.99
CA ALA A 125 4.92 3.82 8.10
C ALA A 125 4.16 3.38 9.36
N LEU A 126 3.47 4.32 10.03
CA LEU A 126 2.54 4.03 11.13
C LEU A 126 1.10 4.13 10.64
N ILE A 127 0.37 3.02 10.70
CA ILE A 127 -1.04 2.96 10.38
C ILE A 127 -1.87 2.49 11.57
N GLY A 128 -3.16 2.72 11.55
CA GLY A 128 -4.10 2.32 12.58
C GLY A 128 -5.17 3.38 12.79
N LYS A 129 -6.19 3.06 13.57
CA LYS A 129 -7.32 3.95 13.88
C LYS A 129 -6.87 5.29 14.51
N PRO A 130 -7.74 6.31 14.50
CA PRO A 130 -7.54 7.50 15.33
C PRO A 130 -7.37 7.13 16.81
N ASN A 131 -6.58 7.89 17.55
CA ASN A 131 -6.40 7.79 19.01
C ASN A 131 -5.75 6.49 19.56
N VAL A 132 -5.27 5.57 18.71
CA VAL A 132 -4.51 4.38 19.16
C VAL A 132 -3.10 4.73 19.66
N GLY A 133 -2.68 6.00 19.52
CA GLY A 133 -1.39 6.48 20.04
C GLY A 133 -0.26 6.56 19.03
N LYS A 134 -0.53 6.62 17.72
CA LYS A 134 0.51 6.81 16.68
C LYS A 134 1.39 8.04 16.93
N SER A 135 0.76 9.18 17.21
CA SER A 135 1.49 10.42 17.55
C SER A 135 2.31 10.29 18.83
N SER A 136 1.81 9.56 19.83
CA SER A 136 2.52 9.31 21.08
C SER A 136 3.77 8.44 20.86
N ILE A 137 3.65 7.41 19.99
CA ILE A 137 4.79 6.58 19.59
C ILE A 137 5.86 7.45 18.91
N ILE A 138 5.49 8.21 17.88
CA ILE A 138 6.43 9.09 17.18
C ILE A 138 7.06 10.10 18.13
N ASN A 139 6.28 10.79 18.95
CA ASN A 139 6.82 11.77 19.90
C ASN A 139 7.79 11.14 20.90
N ARG A 140 7.51 9.90 21.34
CA ARG A 140 8.40 9.16 22.25
C ARG A 140 9.72 8.81 21.56
N LEU A 141 9.66 8.28 20.34
CA LEU A 141 10.84 7.95 19.54
C LEU A 141 11.71 9.20 19.29
N LEU A 142 11.08 10.34 19.02
CA LEU A 142 11.77 11.61 18.81
C LEU A 142 12.39 12.18 20.09
N GLY A 143 11.77 11.92 21.25
CA GLY A 143 12.27 12.38 22.55
C GLY A 143 13.43 11.52 23.11
N GLU A 144 13.51 10.25 22.75
CA GLU A 144 14.51 9.30 23.23
C GLU A 144 15.72 9.15 22.31
N ASN A 145 15.58 9.50 21.03
CA ASN A 145 16.61 9.29 20.01
C ASN A 145 17.08 10.63 19.42
N ARG A 146 18.27 10.61 18.82
CA ARG A 146 18.79 11.78 18.11
C ARG A 146 17.97 12.00 16.84
N VAL A 147 17.30 13.14 16.74
CA VAL A 147 16.45 13.50 15.58
C VAL A 147 17.26 14.37 14.64
N ILE A 148 17.38 13.93 13.41
CA ILE A 148 17.79 14.80 12.31
C ILE A 148 16.50 15.11 11.55
N VAL A 149 15.92 16.29 11.78
CA VAL A 149 14.84 16.78 10.92
C VAL A 149 15.50 17.23 9.63
N SER A 150 15.58 16.35 8.66
CA SER A 150 15.90 16.76 7.30
C SER A 150 14.58 16.93 6.57
N ASP A 151 14.27 18.17 6.17
CA ASP A 151 13.34 18.41 5.08
C ASP A 151 14.03 17.86 3.82
N ILE A 152 13.83 16.56 3.55
CA ILE A 152 14.26 15.98 2.28
C ILE A 152 13.32 16.56 1.23
N ALA A 153 13.76 17.68 0.65
CA ALA A 153 13.14 18.30 -0.51
C ALA A 153 13.29 17.35 -1.70
N GLY A 154 12.21 16.68 -2.09
CA GLY A 154 12.28 15.84 -3.28
C GLY A 154 11.00 15.11 -3.69
N THR A 155 10.00 14.97 -2.83
CA THR A 155 8.76 14.27 -3.22
C THR A 155 7.55 14.93 -2.60
N THR A 156 6.73 15.56 -3.47
CA THR A 156 5.38 16.10 -3.23
C THR A 156 5.19 17.01 -2.00
N ARG A 157 4.72 18.21 -2.24
CA ARG A 157 4.56 19.41 -1.39
C ARG A 157 3.91 19.24 0.00
N ASP A 158 3.53 18.04 0.46
CA ASP A 158 2.71 17.86 1.68
C ASP A 158 3.13 16.74 2.66
N ALA A 159 4.09 15.88 2.32
CA ALA A 159 4.53 14.79 3.21
C ALA A 159 5.88 15.12 3.85
N ILE A 160 5.89 15.38 5.16
CA ILE A 160 7.14 15.56 5.92
C ILE A 160 7.50 14.22 6.54
N ASP A 161 8.54 13.60 6.01
CA ASP A 161 9.16 12.42 6.58
C ASP A 161 10.12 12.84 7.70
N THR A 162 10.31 11.99 8.70
CA THR A 162 11.19 12.27 9.82
C THR A 162 12.25 11.20 9.94
N VAL A 163 13.51 11.60 9.94
CA VAL A 163 14.63 10.69 10.18
C VAL A 163 14.88 10.59 11.69
N VAL A 164 14.90 9.36 12.18
CA VAL A 164 15.23 9.01 13.57
C VAL A 164 16.51 8.19 13.57
N VAL A 165 17.49 8.59 14.36
CA VAL A 165 18.75 7.85 14.52
C VAL A 165 18.68 7.04 15.81
N HIS A 166 18.80 5.72 15.71
CA HIS A 166 18.86 4.80 16.83
C HIS A 166 20.08 3.90 16.69
N ASP A 167 20.94 3.88 17.72
CA ASP A 167 22.20 3.12 17.76
C ASP A 167 23.10 3.32 16.52
N GLY A 168 23.08 4.54 15.96
CA GLY A 168 23.89 4.91 14.80
C GLY A 168 23.26 4.58 13.44
N GLN A 169 22.11 3.93 13.41
CA GLN A 169 21.35 3.65 12.19
C GLN A 169 20.21 4.66 12.01
N GLU A 170 20.00 5.10 10.77
CA GLU A 170 18.92 6.02 10.40
C GLU A 170 17.69 5.26 9.95
N TYR A 171 16.51 5.70 10.40
CA TYR A 171 15.18 5.20 10.04
C TYR A 171 14.33 6.35 9.53
N VAL A 172 13.68 6.18 8.39
CA VAL A 172 12.80 7.20 7.78
C VAL A 172 11.35 6.89 8.13
N PHE A 173 10.76 7.66 9.03
CA PHE A 173 9.34 7.57 9.38
C PHE A 173 8.52 8.42 8.42
N ILE A 174 7.65 7.78 7.64
CA ILE A 174 6.89 8.37 6.54
C ILE A 174 5.63 9.09 7.05
N ASP A 175 5.32 10.26 6.47
CA ASP A 175 4.13 11.08 6.72
C ASP A 175 3.90 11.43 8.21
N THR A 176 4.96 11.75 8.92
CA THR A 176 4.86 12.11 10.35
C THR A 176 4.17 13.46 10.57
N ALA A 177 4.17 14.38 9.60
CA ALA A 177 3.47 15.68 9.71
C ALA A 177 1.95 15.50 9.80
N GLY A 178 1.37 14.58 9.03
CA GLY A 178 -0.04 14.21 9.14
C GLY A 178 -0.39 13.66 10.52
N ILE A 179 0.52 12.94 11.14
CA ILE A 179 0.37 12.40 12.50
C ILE A 179 0.46 13.51 13.56
N ARG A 180 1.35 14.52 13.39
CA ARG A 180 1.55 15.64 14.33
C ARG A 180 0.44 16.69 14.28
N ARG A 181 -0.07 17.05 13.09
CA ARG A 181 -1.11 18.08 12.93
C ARG A 181 -2.46 17.67 13.51
N LYS A 182 -2.76 16.36 13.56
CA LYS A 182 -4.04 15.81 14.05
C LYS A 182 -4.30 15.99 15.56
N SER A 183 -3.34 16.40 16.34
CA SER A 183 -3.57 16.69 17.76
C SER A 183 -4.45 17.93 18.01
N LYS A 184 -4.84 18.70 16.97
CA LYS A 184 -5.51 20.00 17.12
C LYS A 184 -6.87 20.17 16.42
N ILE A 185 -7.36 19.23 15.59
CA ILE A 185 -8.60 19.43 14.81
C ILE A 185 -9.47 18.15 14.85
N HIS A 186 -10.72 18.29 15.31
CA HIS A 186 -11.76 17.25 15.35
C HIS A 186 -12.68 17.30 14.11
N GLU A 187 -13.15 16.16 13.66
CA GLU A 187 -14.40 15.81 12.96
C GLU A 187 -14.46 15.47 11.46
N ASP A 188 -13.54 15.82 10.55
CA ASP A 188 -13.69 15.40 9.13
C ASP A 188 -12.64 14.36 8.65
N ILE A 189 -12.10 13.55 9.55
CA ILE A 189 -10.72 13.04 9.45
C ILE A 189 -10.65 11.55 9.05
N GLU A 190 -11.72 10.77 9.13
CA GLU A 190 -11.62 9.32 8.93
C GLU A 190 -11.26 8.92 7.49
N ARG A 191 -11.88 9.53 6.50
CA ARG A 191 -11.62 9.22 5.07
C ARG A 191 -10.24 9.68 4.61
N TYR A 192 -9.82 10.88 4.99
CA TYR A 192 -8.46 11.37 4.72
C TYR A 192 -7.38 10.51 5.39
N SER A 193 -7.70 9.90 6.54
CA SER A 193 -6.79 9.03 7.27
C SER A 193 -6.47 7.74 6.50
N ILE A 194 -7.44 7.15 5.81
CA ILE A 194 -7.25 5.90 5.06
C ILE A 194 -6.38 6.14 3.83
N ILE A 195 -6.66 7.19 3.05
CA ILE A 195 -5.91 7.49 1.81
C ILE A 195 -4.45 7.82 2.12
N ARG A 196 -4.19 8.65 3.13
CA ARG A 196 -2.82 8.92 3.58
C ARG A 196 -2.12 7.66 4.07
N SER A 197 -2.86 6.79 4.75
CA SER A 197 -2.31 5.49 5.17
C SER A 197 -1.91 4.64 3.97
N VAL A 198 -2.69 4.65 2.88
CA VAL A 198 -2.34 3.93 1.63
C VAL A 198 -1.05 4.48 1.03
N THR A 199 -0.95 5.81 0.86
CA THR A 199 0.26 6.44 0.29
C THR A 199 1.49 6.20 1.17
N ALA A 200 1.35 6.30 2.50
CA ALA A 200 2.44 5.99 3.42
C ALA A 200 2.86 4.52 3.35
N VAL A 201 1.91 3.60 3.25
CA VAL A 201 2.16 2.17 3.08
C VAL A 201 2.91 1.90 1.77
N GLU A 202 2.53 2.53 0.67
CA GLU A 202 3.20 2.33 -0.63
C GLU A 202 4.69 2.67 -0.59
N ARG A 203 5.06 3.74 0.13
CA ARG A 203 6.43 4.22 0.26
C ARG A 203 7.27 3.47 1.32
N ALA A 204 6.62 2.73 2.23
CA ALA A 204 7.28 2.06 3.33
C ALA A 204 7.88 0.69 2.94
N ASP A 205 8.94 0.28 3.64
CA ASP A 205 9.42 -1.11 3.68
C ASP A 205 8.65 -1.89 4.77
N VAL A 206 8.54 -1.30 5.96
CA VAL A 206 7.90 -1.90 7.13
C VAL A 206 6.74 -1.04 7.61
N VAL A 207 5.62 -1.66 7.88
CA VAL A 207 4.40 -1.02 8.37
C VAL A 207 4.17 -1.41 9.83
N LEU A 208 4.04 -0.41 10.69
CA LEU A 208 3.64 -0.56 12.07
C LEU A 208 2.13 -0.41 12.18
N LEU A 209 1.40 -1.51 12.31
CA LEU A 209 -0.03 -1.51 12.58
C LEU A 209 -0.26 -1.27 14.08
N VAL A 210 -0.66 -0.06 14.44
CA VAL A 210 -0.86 0.32 15.85
C VAL A 210 -2.29 0.02 16.29
N ILE A 211 -2.42 -0.79 17.34
CA ILE A 211 -3.70 -1.22 17.95
C ILE A 211 -3.72 -0.72 19.41
N ASP A 212 -4.89 -0.27 19.85
CA ASP A 212 -5.12 0.10 21.26
C ASP A 212 -5.42 -1.15 22.09
N ALA A 213 -4.58 -1.44 23.08
CA ALA A 213 -4.77 -2.61 23.97
C ALA A 213 -6.05 -2.53 24.79
N SER A 214 -6.54 -1.34 25.14
CA SER A 214 -7.75 -1.15 25.93
C SER A 214 -9.03 -1.46 25.15
N GLU A 215 -9.02 -1.24 23.83
CA GLU A 215 -10.15 -1.53 22.92
C GLU A 215 -10.04 -2.92 22.30
N GLY A 216 -8.81 -3.42 22.13
CA GLY A 216 -8.52 -4.63 21.39
C GLY A 216 -8.59 -4.42 19.86
N VAL A 217 -8.48 -5.53 19.12
CA VAL A 217 -8.53 -5.52 17.65
C VAL A 217 -9.97 -5.41 17.15
N THR A 218 -10.19 -4.63 16.08
CA THR A 218 -11.51 -4.40 15.47
C THR A 218 -11.49 -4.69 13.96
N GLU A 219 -12.67 -4.77 13.34
CA GLU A 219 -12.79 -4.91 11.88
C GLU A 219 -12.15 -3.75 11.11
N GLN A 220 -12.14 -2.54 11.68
CA GLN A 220 -11.48 -1.39 11.06
C GLN A 220 -9.96 -1.57 11.05
N ASP A 221 -9.38 -2.13 12.11
CA ASP A 221 -7.95 -2.48 12.12
C ASP A 221 -7.63 -3.54 11.07
N ALA A 222 -8.51 -4.53 10.88
CA ALA A 222 -8.35 -5.56 9.85
C ALA A 222 -8.40 -4.96 8.42
N LYS A 223 -9.28 -4.00 8.15
CA LYS A 223 -9.34 -3.31 6.84
C LYS A 223 -8.07 -2.52 6.56
N ILE A 224 -7.56 -1.79 7.56
CA ILE A 224 -6.32 -1.02 7.44
C ILE A 224 -5.11 -1.96 7.25
N ALA A 225 -5.09 -3.08 7.98
CA ALA A 225 -4.07 -4.11 7.85
C ALA A 225 -4.08 -4.78 6.47
N GLY A 226 -5.27 -4.98 5.89
CA GLY A 226 -5.45 -5.54 4.55
C GLY A 226 -4.70 -4.75 3.47
N VAL A 227 -4.70 -3.42 3.57
CA VAL A 227 -3.96 -2.56 2.64
C VAL A 227 -2.45 -2.86 2.66
N ALA A 228 -1.86 -2.99 3.85
CA ALA A 228 -0.44 -3.29 3.98
C ALA A 228 -0.10 -4.71 3.48
N HIS A 229 -1.00 -5.67 3.73
CA HIS A 229 -0.89 -7.03 3.24
C HIS A 229 -0.93 -7.08 1.70
N GLU A 230 -1.93 -6.47 1.06
CA GLU A 230 -2.07 -6.44 -0.40
C GLU A 230 -0.87 -5.78 -1.11
N LYS A 231 -0.21 -4.83 -0.46
CA LYS A 231 1.01 -4.18 -0.96
C LYS A 231 2.30 -4.96 -0.66
N GLY A 232 2.22 -6.14 -0.05
CA GLY A 232 3.38 -6.99 0.22
C GLY A 232 4.39 -6.42 1.21
N LYS A 233 3.96 -5.52 2.10
CA LYS A 233 4.87 -4.86 3.05
C LYS A 233 5.22 -5.74 4.24
N GLY A 234 6.37 -5.47 4.86
CA GLY A 234 6.68 -6.02 6.17
C GLY A 234 5.73 -5.48 7.23
N ILE A 235 5.24 -6.32 8.13
CA ILE A 235 4.21 -5.92 9.09
C ILE A 235 4.62 -6.27 10.52
N LEU A 236 4.61 -5.23 11.37
CA LEU A 236 4.73 -5.33 12.80
C LEU A 236 3.44 -4.82 13.46
N VAL A 237 2.74 -5.68 14.17
CA VAL A 237 1.57 -5.30 14.96
C VAL A 237 2.04 -4.76 16.31
N VAL A 238 1.81 -3.47 16.53
CA VAL A 238 2.21 -2.74 17.75
C VAL A 238 1.00 -2.55 18.63
N VAL A 239 0.88 -3.33 19.69
CA VAL A 239 -0.20 -3.24 20.67
C VAL A 239 0.21 -2.20 21.72
N ASN A 240 -0.29 -0.98 21.55
CA ASN A 240 0.02 0.18 22.38
C ASN A 240 -0.95 0.32 23.57
N LYS A 241 -0.62 1.21 24.50
CA LYS A 241 -1.32 1.43 25.76
C LYS A 241 -1.35 0.18 26.65
N TRP A 242 -0.29 -0.62 26.56
CA TRP A 242 -0.18 -1.87 27.33
C TRP A 242 -0.10 -1.64 28.85
N ASP A 243 0.17 -0.43 29.29
CA ASP A 243 0.14 0.01 30.70
C ASP A 243 -1.28 0.02 31.29
N LEU A 244 -2.33 0.18 30.47
CA LEU A 244 -3.72 0.24 30.90
C LEU A 244 -4.38 -1.14 31.03
N VAL A 245 -3.71 -2.21 30.62
CA VAL A 245 -4.26 -3.57 30.66
C VAL A 245 -3.86 -4.24 31.97
N GLU A 246 -4.83 -4.83 32.67
CA GLU A 246 -4.56 -5.73 33.80
C GLU A 246 -3.88 -7.00 33.26
N LYS A 247 -2.77 -7.40 33.90
CA LYS A 247 -1.89 -8.45 33.36
C LYS A 247 -1.79 -9.62 34.31
N ASP A 248 -1.98 -10.81 33.75
CA ASP A 248 -1.57 -12.07 34.32
C ASP A 248 -0.52 -12.77 33.44
N GLY A 249 -0.11 -13.98 33.80
CA GLY A 249 0.86 -14.75 33.03
C GLY A 249 0.39 -15.19 31.64
N LYS A 250 -0.91 -15.06 31.31
CA LYS A 250 -1.53 -15.53 30.06
C LYS A 250 -2.02 -14.39 29.17
N THR A 251 -2.23 -13.19 29.72
CA THR A 251 -2.84 -12.04 29.05
C THR A 251 -2.21 -11.74 27.68
N MET A 252 -0.88 -11.75 27.59
CA MET A 252 -0.20 -11.47 26.32
C MET A 252 -0.49 -12.53 25.26
N LYS A 253 -0.55 -13.81 25.63
CA LYS A 253 -0.85 -14.90 24.72
C LYS A 253 -2.30 -14.82 24.23
N GLU A 254 -3.24 -14.57 25.12
CA GLU A 254 -4.67 -14.42 24.79
C GLU A 254 -4.92 -13.24 23.84
N PHE A 255 -4.23 -12.10 24.07
CA PHE A 255 -4.28 -10.97 23.16
C PHE A 255 -3.73 -11.33 21.78
N THR A 256 -2.58 -12.02 21.73
CA THR A 256 -1.99 -12.46 20.47
C THR A 256 -2.94 -13.39 19.70
N GLU A 257 -3.51 -14.39 20.36
CA GLU A 257 -4.47 -15.33 19.76
C GLU A 257 -5.71 -14.61 19.23
N LYS A 258 -6.26 -13.66 19.99
CA LYS A 258 -7.41 -12.86 19.56
C LYS A 258 -7.10 -12.00 18.33
N ILE A 259 -5.95 -11.34 18.31
CA ILE A 259 -5.53 -10.52 17.16
C ILE A 259 -5.29 -11.41 15.95
N GLN A 260 -4.60 -12.54 16.10
CA GLN A 260 -4.38 -13.51 15.03
C GLN A 260 -5.68 -14.09 14.47
N GLY A 261 -6.68 -14.31 15.30
CA GLY A 261 -8.02 -14.74 14.88
C GLY A 261 -8.67 -13.72 13.94
N THR A 262 -8.60 -12.42 14.28
CA THR A 262 -9.15 -11.33 13.47
C THR A 262 -8.32 -11.06 12.22
N LEU A 263 -6.99 -11.14 12.33
CA LEU A 263 -6.03 -10.90 11.25
C LEU A 263 -5.50 -12.22 10.66
N SER A 264 -6.37 -13.22 10.49
CA SER A 264 -5.98 -14.59 10.07
C SER A 264 -5.29 -14.67 8.70
N PHE A 265 -5.44 -13.65 7.86
CA PHE A 265 -4.72 -13.51 6.58
C PHE A 265 -3.26 -13.06 6.75
N MET A 266 -2.86 -12.60 7.96
CA MET A 266 -1.51 -12.13 8.28
C MET A 266 -0.88 -12.93 9.44
N ASN A 267 -0.94 -14.25 9.40
CA ASN A 267 -0.36 -15.13 10.42
C ASN A 267 1.17 -15.03 10.54
N TYR A 268 1.82 -14.41 9.58
CA TYR A 268 3.26 -14.14 9.55
C TYR A 268 3.66 -12.87 10.33
N ALA A 269 2.70 -11.99 10.66
CA ALA A 269 2.98 -10.73 11.32
C ALA A 269 3.61 -10.92 12.71
N GLU A 270 4.57 -10.06 13.04
CA GLU A 270 5.17 -10.02 14.36
C GLU A 270 4.38 -9.13 15.31
N PHE A 271 4.51 -9.38 16.61
CA PHE A 271 3.76 -8.66 17.65
C PHE A 271 4.70 -8.00 18.65
N LEU A 272 4.42 -6.73 18.96
CA LEU A 272 5.12 -6.00 20.01
C LEU A 272 4.12 -5.28 20.92
N PHE A 273 4.17 -5.54 22.21
CA PHE A 273 3.34 -4.91 23.22
C PHE A 273 4.10 -3.78 23.88
N VAL A 274 3.64 -2.54 23.70
CA VAL A 274 4.33 -1.32 24.14
C VAL A 274 3.43 -0.39 24.94
N SER A 275 4.05 0.53 25.64
CA SER A 275 3.40 1.74 26.16
C SER A 275 4.20 2.95 25.73
N ALA A 276 3.65 3.75 24.82
CA ALA A 276 4.27 5.01 24.43
C ALA A 276 4.29 6.03 25.59
N ALA A 277 3.34 5.92 26.53
CA ALA A 277 3.27 6.79 27.71
C ALA A 277 4.43 6.53 28.68
N THR A 278 4.71 5.27 28.97
CA THR A 278 5.75 4.89 29.95
C THR A 278 7.11 4.60 29.32
N GLY A 279 7.20 4.44 27.98
CA GLY A 279 8.40 4.01 27.26
C GLY A 279 8.62 2.49 27.25
N GLN A 280 7.70 1.72 27.81
CA GLN A 280 7.86 0.27 27.94
C GLN A 280 8.05 -0.40 26.58
N ARG A 281 9.20 -1.10 26.41
CA ARG A 281 9.58 -1.87 25.22
C ARG A 281 9.70 -1.08 23.90
N MET A 282 9.79 0.24 23.96
CA MET A 282 9.92 1.07 22.75
C MET A 282 11.21 0.77 21.98
N ASN A 283 12.33 0.49 22.67
CA ASN A 283 13.61 0.15 22.02
C ASN A 283 13.54 -1.13 21.16
N LYS A 284 12.70 -2.11 21.56
CA LYS A 284 12.52 -3.35 20.78
C LYS A 284 11.85 -3.14 19.41
N LEU A 285 11.30 -1.95 19.20
CA LEU A 285 10.65 -1.61 17.92
C LEU A 285 11.66 -1.60 16.78
N PHE A 286 12.85 -1.01 16.99
CA PHE A 286 13.91 -0.95 16.00
C PHE A 286 14.48 -2.35 15.68
N GLU A 287 14.74 -3.16 16.71
CA GLU A 287 15.20 -4.55 16.55
C GLU A 287 14.24 -5.38 15.65
N LEU A 288 12.91 -5.20 15.84
CA LEU A 288 11.91 -5.91 15.05
C LEU A 288 11.77 -5.35 13.64
N ILE A 289 11.91 -4.03 13.46
CA ILE A 289 11.95 -3.41 12.12
C ILE A 289 13.11 -4.00 11.31
N ASP A 290 14.30 -4.06 11.89
CA ASP A 290 15.50 -4.58 11.21
C ASP A 290 15.37 -6.07 10.91
N MET A 291 14.82 -6.84 11.83
CA MET A 291 14.56 -8.27 11.63
C MET A 291 13.57 -8.50 10.47
N ILE A 292 12.47 -7.73 10.41
CA ILE A 292 11.48 -7.82 9.34
C ILE A 292 12.10 -7.43 8.00
N ARG A 293 12.85 -6.34 7.96
CA ARG A 293 13.54 -5.88 6.75
C ARG A 293 14.56 -6.92 6.25
N SER A 294 15.34 -7.49 7.16
CA SER A 294 16.27 -8.56 6.83
C SER A 294 15.54 -9.78 6.27
N SER A 295 14.38 -10.13 6.82
CA SER A 295 13.53 -11.20 6.29
C SER A 295 13.03 -10.89 4.87
N GLN A 296 12.62 -9.63 4.59
CA GLN A 296 12.15 -9.23 3.26
C GLN A 296 13.25 -9.30 2.18
N THR A 297 14.49 -9.00 2.56
CA THR A 297 15.64 -8.96 1.61
C THR A 297 16.37 -10.29 1.51
N LEU A 298 15.99 -11.27 2.32
CA LEU A 298 16.64 -12.59 2.33
C LEU A 298 16.56 -13.27 0.96
N ARG A 299 17.70 -13.61 0.40
CA ARG A 299 17.86 -14.39 -0.83
C ARG A 299 18.24 -15.83 -0.49
N ILE A 300 17.43 -16.78 -0.94
CA ILE A 300 17.69 -18.20 -0.78
C ILE A 300 18.36 -18.72 -2.06
N ARG A 301 19.43 -19.49 -1.88
CA ARG A 301 20.05 -20.20 -3.01
C ARG A 301 19.09 -21.24 -3.56
N THR A 302 18.93 -21.27 -4.88
CA THR A 302 17.99 -22.15 -5.58
C THR A 302 18.14 -23.63 -5.22
N GLY A 303 19.39 -24.12 -5.07
CA GLY A 303 19.65 -25.50 -4.65
C GLY A 303 19.04 -25.83 -3.30
N VAL A 304 19.30 -24.98 -2.28
CA VAL A 304 18.78 -25.16 -0.92
C VAL A 304 17.25 -25.09 -0.88
N LEU A 305 16.65 -24.15 -1.66
CA LEU A 305 15.20 -24.06 -1.80
C LEU A 305 14.62 -25.39 -2.33
N ASN A 306 15.22 -25.95 -3.39
CA ASN A 306 14.71 -27.16 -4.01
C ASN A 306 14.93 -28.40 -3.12
N GLU A 307 15.94 -28.44 -2.29
CA GLU A 307 16.13 -29.50 -1.26
C GLU A 307 14.94 -29.46 -0.28
N ILE A 308 14.60 -28.30 0.27
CA ILE A 308 13.45 -28.13 1.20
C ILE A 308 12.12 -28.49 0.52
N ILE A 309 11.91 -28.09 -0.73
CA ILE A 309 10.69 -28.43 -1.47
C ILE A 309 10.61 -29.93 -1.74
N THR A 310 11.73 -30.58 -2.08
CA THR A 310 11.79 -32.03 -2.28
C THR A 310 11.45 -32.78 -0.97
N GLU A 311 12.06 -32.39 0.15
CA GLU A 311 11.73 -32.94 1.47
C GLU A 311 10.25 -32.72 1.80
N ALA A 312 9.70 -31.51 1.56
CA ALA A 312 8.29 -31.22 1.79
C ALA A 312 7.37 -32.13 0.99
N THR A 313 7.70 -32.43 -0.28
CA THR A 313 6.91 -33.36 -1.13
C THR A 313 6.97 -34.81 -0.68
N VAL A 314 8.05 -35.20 -0.02
CA VAL A 314 8.19 -36.53 0.59
C VAL A 314 7.35 -36.63 1.87
N LEU A 315 7.43 -35.63 2.74
CA LEU A 315 6.68 -35.59 4.00
C LEU A 315 5.16 -35.53 3.79
N LYS A 316 4.71 -34.73 2.83
CA LYS A 316 3.30 -34.64 2.45
C LYS A 316 3.19 -34.73 0.93
N GLN A 317 2.70 -35.88 0.47
CA GLN A 317 2.56 -36.11 -0.96
C GLN A 317 1.71 -35.05 -1.65
N PRO A 318 2.14 -34.58 -2.86
CA PRO A 318 1.37 -33.63 -3.64
C PRO A 318 -0.03 -34.13 -3.97
N PRO A 319 -1.02 -33.24 -4.07
CA PRO A 319 -2.41 -33.59 -4.39
C PRO A 319 -2.53 -34.25 -5.76
N SER A 320 -3.59 -35.06 -5.93
CA SER A 320 -3.94 -35.67 -7.22
C SER A 320 -5.42 -35.45 -7.50
N ASP A 321 -5.74 -35.21 -8.78
CA ASP A 321 -7.11 -35.14 -9.28
C ASP A 321 -7.22 -36.06 -10.52
N LYS A 322 -8.30 -36.86 -10.58
CA LYS A 322 -8.60 -37.78 -11.69
C LYS A 322 -7.41 -38.65 -12.15
N GLY A 323 -6.59 -39.10 -11.21
CA GLY A 323 -5.41 -39.92 -11.50
C GLY A 323 -4.14 -39.13 -11.90
N HIS A 324 -4.24 -37.82 -12.07
CA HIS A 324 -3.09 -36.97 -12.35
C HIS A 324 -2.59 -36.34 -11.03
N ARG A 325 -1.33 -36.65 -10.67
CA ARG A 325 -0.67 -36.08 -9.48
C ARG A 325 0.09 -34.81 -9.84
N LEU A 326 0.02 -33.81 -8.96
CA LEU A 326 0.88 -32.64 -9.03
C LEU A 326 2.35 -33.08 -8.98
N LYS A 327 3.15 -32.59 -9.93
CA LYS A 327 4.60 -32.70 -9.93
C LYS A 327 5.21 -31.31 -9.88
N ILE A 328 6.10 -31.08 -8.91
CA ILE A 328 6.90 -29.86 -8.83
C ILE A 328 8.27 -30.23 -9.42
N PHE A 329 8.63 -29.57 -10.52
CA PHE A 329 9.89 -29.83 -11.21
C PHE A 329 11.03 -29.02 -10.58
N TYR A 330 10.70 -27.78 -10.17
CA TYR A 330 11.69 -26.80 -9.76
C TYR A 330 11.01 -25.64 -9.08
N ALA A 331 11.70 -24.97 -8.13
CA ALA A 331 11.28 -23.73 -7.49
C ALA A 331 12.42 -22.73 -7.50
N SER A 332 12.10 -21.45 -7.65
CA SER A 332 13.06 -20.35 -7.63
C SER A 332 12.50 -19.15 -6.89
N GLN A 333 13.35 -18.44 -6.17
CA GLN A 333 13.01 -17.11 -5.64
C GLN A 333 13.32 -16.06 -6.71
N VAL A 334 12.29 -15.42 -7.22
CA VAL A 334 12.39 -14.46 -8.34
C VAL A 334 12.48 -13.00 -7.89
N ALA A 335 11.96 -12.68 -6.69
CA ALA A 335 12.00 -11.34 -6.15
C ALA A 335 12.19 -11.33 -4.63
N VAL A 336 12.56 -10.15 -4.12
CA VAL A 336 12.57 -9.74 -2.71
C VAL A 336 11.67 -8.52 -2.55
N LYS A 337 11.23 -8.20 -1.33
CA LYS A 337 10.37 -7.03 -1.02
C LYS A 337 9.07 -6.95 -1.85
N PRO A 338 8.15 -7.92 -1.79
CA PRO A 338 8.12 -9.10 -0.93
C PRO A 338 8.91 -10.29 -1.52
N PRO A 339 9.37 -11.24 -0.67
CA PRO A 339 9.95 -12.48 -1.15
C PRO A 339 8.95 -13.24 -2.01
N THR A 340 9.30 -13.49 -3.27
CA THR A 340 8.40 -14.12 -4.25
C THR A 340 9.02 -15.38 -4.81
N PHE A 341 8.26 -16.47 -4.76
CA PHE A 341 8.69 -17.78 -5.20
C PHE A 341 7.86 -18.27 -6.38
N VAL A 342 8.51 -18.80 -7.39
CA VAL A 342 7.86 -19.42 -8.55
C VAL A 342 8.12 -20.92 -8.51
N PHE A 343 7.02 -21.69 -8.63
CA PHE A 343 7.05 -23.13 -8.72
C PHE A 343 6.72 -23.56 -10.15
N PHE A 344 7.62 -24.33 -10.76
CA PHE A 344 7.39 -24.93 -12.06
C PHE A 344 6.74 -26.31 -11.86
N VAL A 345 5.50 -26.42 -12.33
CA VAL A 345 4.65 -27.59 -12.09
C VAL A 345 4.09 -28.15 -13.39
N ASN A 346 3.65 -29.41 -13.37
CA ASN A 346 3.01 -30.03 -14.54
C ASN A 346 1.60 -29.46 -14.86
N SER A 347 0.86 -29.01 -13.84
CA SER A 347 -0.44 -28.36 -14.01
C SER A 347 -0.70 -27.43 -12.80
N LYS A 348 -1.05 -26.17 -13.07
CA LYS A 348 -1.39 -25.19 -12.03
C LYS A 348 -2.71 -25.51 -11.32
N GLU A 349 -3.64 -26.17 -12.01
CA GLU A 349 -4.96 -26.55 -11.49
C GLU A 349 -4.82 -27.59 -10.36
N LEU A 350 -3.75 -28.37 -10.36
CA LEU A 350 -3.45 -29.34 -9.30
C LEU A 350 -2.82 -28.68 -8.06
N MET A 351 -2.33 -27.44 -8.17
CA MET A 351 -1.75 -26.70 -7.03
C MET A 351 -2.89 -26.11 -6.18
N HIS A 352 -3.57 -26.93 -5.40
CA HIS A 352 -4.61 -26.47 -4.49
C HIS A 352 -4.05 -25.51 -3.43
N PHE A 353 -4.87 -24.52 -3.06
CA PHE A 353 -4.53 -23.52 -2.05
C PHE A 353 -3.98 -24.12 -0.74
N SER A 354 -4.55 -25.23 -0.27
CA SER A 354 -4.07 -25.91 0.95
C SER A 354 -2.65 -26.47 0.81
N TYR A 355 -2.26 -26.89 -0.39
CA TYR A 355 -0.91 -27.40 -0.64
C TYR A 355 0.09 -26.27 -0.84
N GLN A 356 -0.33 -25.20 -1.51
CA GLN A 356 0.45 -23.96 -1.62
C GLN A 356 0.78 -23.41 -0.22
N ARG A 357 -0.23 -23.32 0.66
CA ARG A 357 -0.04 -22.88 2.05
C ARG A 357 0.88 -23.82 2.85
N TYR A 358 0.81 -25.11 2.59
CA TYR A 358 1.74 -26.07 3.20
C TYR A 358 3.18 -25.80 2.77
N LEU A 359 3.44 -25.60 1.48
CA LEU A 359 4.78 -25.29 0.97
C LEU A 359 5.30 -23.95 1.50
N GLU A 360 4.45 -22.93 1.56
CA GLU A 360 4.77 -21.65 2.19
C GLU A 360 5.20 -21.83 3.65
N ASN A 361 4.46 -22.62 4.43
CA ASN A 361 4.80 -22.87 5.82
C ASN A 361 6.15 -23.61 5.94
N ARG A 362 6.45 -24.56 5.05
CA ARG A 362 7.74 -25.25 5.01
C ARG A 362 8.90 -24.29 4.72
N ILE A 363 8.71 -23.36 3.77
CA ILE A 363 9.69 -22.31 3.49
C ILE A 363 9.90 -21.43 4.72
N ARG A 364 8.82 -21.01 5.41
CA ARG A 364 8.89 -20.20 6.64
C ARG A 364 9.61 -20.95 7.77
N GLU A 365 9.31 -22.22 7.98
CA GLU A 365 9.97 -23.05 8.99
C GLU A 365 11.47 -23.19 8.75
N ALA A 366 11.88 -23.32 7.47
CA ALA A 366 13.29 -23.50 7.11
C ALA A 366 14.10 -22.20 7.14
N PHE A 367 13.50 -21.07 6.73
CA PHE A 367 14.25 -19.82 6.49
C PHE A 367 13.79 -18.64 7.34
N GLY A 368 12.70 -18.75 8.09
CA GLY A 368 12.15 -17.70 8.93
C GLY A 368 11.11 -16.86 8.22
N PHE A 369 11.48 -15.82 7.47
CA PHE A 369 10.58 -14.87 6.81
C PHE A 369 9.53 -14.28 7.78
N ARG A 370 9.96 -13.92 8.97
CA ARG A 370 9.12 -13.35 10.01
C ARG A 370 8.71 -11.93 9.63
N GLY A 371 7.45 -11.58 9.89
CA GLY A 371 6.91 -10.24 9.64
C GLY A 371 6.73 -9.88 8.15
N THR A 372 6.96 -10.79 7.21
CA THR A 372 6.77 -10.55 5.77
C THR A 372 5.93 -11.64 5.11
N MET A 373 5.10 -11.25 4.11
CA MET A 373 4.38 -12.23 3.30
C MET A 373 5.32 -12.94 2.31
N LEU A 374 4.89 -14.11 1.84
CA LEU A 374 5.53 -14.85 0.76
C LEU A 374 4.56 -15.01 -0.39
#